data_8686d3cd6017b0ba197342f7b8479502
#
_entry.id   8686d3cd6017b0ba197342f7b8479502
#
_cell.length_a   1.000
_cell.length_b   1.000
_cell.length_c   1.000
_cell.angle_alpha   90.00
_cell.angle_beta   90.00
_cell.angle_gamma   90.00
#
_symmetry.space_group_name_H-M   'P 1'
#
loop_
_entity.id
_entity.type
_entity.pdbx_description
1 polymer ?
#
loop_
_entity_poly.entity_id
_entity_poly.type
_entity_poly.pdbx_seq_one_letter_code
_entity_poly.pdbx_strand_id
1 'polypeptide(L)'
;MRSTPIQALHEPYANLYLGDYFADTLDLNADEHRALRLLLLETWVRGPIGNVRLPSIAGLTKEDWQAIKPSVLPLLRSAQPRIAESLKHIRAFDGRRLPPDDWHIVRSIVLERDGYACTYCGADKQLEGDHVVPLSRGGSNTFTNLATACRPCNLSKGSKTAEEWGPHKRINCRQRS
;
A
#
# COMPACT_ATOMS: atom_id res chain seq x y z
N MET A 1 -14.84 -33.43 -15.82
CA MET A 1 -14.36 -32.03 -15.98
C MET A 1 -13.20 -31.85 -15.02
N ARG A 2 -11.96 -31.71 -15.54
CA ARG A 2 -10.77 -31.49 -14.70
C ARG A 2 -10.67 -30.00 -14.43
N SER A 3 -10.84 -29.61 -13.17
CA SER A 3 -10.54 -28.24 -12.71
C SER A 3 -9.05 -27.99 -12.96
N THR A 4 -8.75 -27.04 -13.81
CA THR A 4 -7.40 -26.53 -13.99
C THR A 4 -6.94 -25.95 -12.65
N PRO A 5 -5.78 -26.33 -12.12
CA PRO A 5 -5.25 -25.68 -10.92
C PRO A 5 -5.09 -24.20 -11.24
N ILE A 6 -5.55 -23.33 -10.35
CA ILE A 6 -5.24 -21.91 -10.38
C ILE A 6 -3.70 -21.83 -10.37
N GLN A 7 -3.13 -21.45 -11.53
CA GLN A 7 -1.69 -21.28 -11.67
C GLN A 7 -1.22 -20.35 -10.57
N ALA A 8 -0.19 -20.81 -9.84
CA ALA A 8 0.45 -20.06 -8.77
C ALA A 8 0.74 -18.64 -9.26
N LEU A 9 0.01 -17.67 -8.72
CA LEU A 9 0.30 -16.27 -8.86
C LEU A 9 1.73 -16.03 -8.41
N HIS A 10 2.47 -15.20 -9.12
CA HIS A 10 3.89 -14.93 -8.89
C HIS A 10 4.22 -14.85 -7.40
N GLU A 11 5.06 -15.76 -6.92
CA GLU A 11 5.32 -16.07 -5.51
C GLU A 11 5.62 -14.91 -4.55
N PRO A 12 6.21 -13.75 -4.96
CA PRO A 12 6.55 -12.70 -4.00
C PRO A 12 5.34 -12.07 -3.31
N TYR A 13 4.15 -12.13 -3.92
CA TYR A 13 2.92 -11.51 -3.39
C TYR A 13 1.87 -12.51 -2.92
N ALA A 14 2.05 -13.80 -3.21
CA ALA A 14 1.12 -14.88 -2.86
C ALA A 14 0.75 -14.92 -1.36
N ASN A 15 1.55 -14.28 -0.52
CA ASN A 15 1.44 -14.31 0.93
C ASN A 15 0.73 -13.09 1.56
N LEU A 16 0.17 -12.18 0.74
CA LEU A 16 -0.66 -11.08 1.21
C LEU A 16 -2.05 -11.12 0.57
N TYR A 17 -2.46 -12.28 0.09
CA TYR A 17 -3.81 -12.51 -0.39
C TYR A 17 -4.81 -12.29 0.74
N LEU A 18 -5.92 -11.62 0.43
CA LEU A 18 -7.06 -11.47 1.34
C LEU A 18 -7.46 -12.82 1.97
N GLY A 19 -7.34 -13.93 1.23
CA GLY A 19 -7.62 -15.28 1.74
C GLY A 19 -6.71 -15.68 2.90
N ASP A 20 -5.40 -15.49 2.79
CA ASP A 20 -4.44 -15.81 3.86
C ASP A 20 -4.62 -14.85 5.04
N TYR A 21 -4.83 -13.55 4.77
CA TYR A 21 -5.12 -12.59 5.83
C TYR A 21 -6.37 -12.98 6.61
N PHE A 22 -7.45 -13.33 5.94
CA PHE A 22 -8.68 -13.75 6.60
C PHE A 22 -8.50 -15.07 7.36
N ALA A 23 -7.80 -16.05 6.79
CA ALA A 23 -7.54 -17.31 7.47
C ALA A 23 -6.75 -17.11 8.76
N ASP A 24 -5.72 -16.24 8.74
CA ASP A 24 -4.84 -15.98 9.88
C ASP A 24 -5.46 -15.03 10.92
N THR A 25 -6.55 -14.31 10.59
CA THR A 25 -7.11 -13.23 11.41
C THR A 25 -8.58 -13.42 11.82
N LEU A 26 -9.15 -14.60 11.57
CA LEU A 26 -10.56 -14.90 11.91
C LEU A 26 -10.89 -14.69 13.39
N ASP A 27 -9.93 -14.90 14.27
CA ASP A 27 -10.10 -14.78 15.73
C ASP A 27 -9.84 -13.37 16.27
N LEU A 28 -9.44 -12.42 15.41
CA LEU A 28 -9.19 -11.04 15.82
C LEU A 28 -10.48 -10.25 15.96
N ASN A 29 -10.56 -9.41 16.99
CA ASN A 29 -11.60 -8.40 17.12
C ASN A 29 -11.30 -7.17 16.24
N ALA A 30 -12.24 -6.21 16.18
CA ALA A 30 -12.14 -5.04 15.31
C ALA A 30 -10.92 -4.15 15.61
N ASP A 31 -10.53 -4.00 16.87
CA ASP A 31 -9.38 -3.18 17.27
C ASP A 31 -8.07 -3.87 16.93
N GLU A 32 -7.98 -5.18 17.10
CA GLU A 32 -6.84 -6.00 16.71
C GLU A 32 -6.65 -6.00 15.18
N HIS A 33 -7.74 -6.14 14.42
CA HIS A 33 -7.71 -6.00 12.96
C HIS A 33 -7.20 -4.63 12.53
N ARG A 34 -7.74 -3.56 13.14
CA ARG A 34 -7.32 -2.19 12.83
C ARG A 34 -5.84 -1.98 13.13
N ALA A 35 -5.38 -2.43 14.29
CA ALA A 35 -3.98 -2.31 14.69
C ALA A 35 -3.05 -3.09 13.74
N LEU A 36 -3.35 -4.36 13.46
CA LEU A 36 -2.55 -5.19 12.55
C LEU A 36 -2.46 -4.55 11.17
N ARG A 37 -3.57 -4.07 10.63
CA ARG A 37 -3.62 -3.45 9.31
C ARG A 37 -2.76 -2.19 9.23
N LEU A 38 -2.80 -1.30 10.23
CA LEU A 38 -1.94 -0.12 10.28
C LEU A 38 -0.45 -0.49 10.35
N LEU A 39 -0.09 -1.50 11.13
CA LEU A 39 1.27 -1.99 11.24
C LEU A 39 1.77 -2.64 9.95
N LEU A 40 0.93 -3.40 9.26
CA LEU A 40 1.27 -3.98 7.95
C LEU A 40 1.47 -2.89 6.91
N LEU A 41 0.60 -1.88 6.84
CA LEU A 41 0.74 -0.74 5.92
C LEU A 41 2.04 0.03 6.18
N GLU A 42 2.36 0.32 7.44
CA GLU A 42 3.63 0.99 7.79
C GLU A 42 4.84 0.14 7.40
N THR A 43 4.76 -1.20 7.58
CA THR A 43 5.82 -2.12 7.17
C THR A 43 6.03 -2.08 5.64
N TRP A 44 4.96 -2.01 4.86
CA TRP A 44 5.03 -1.86 3.40
C TRP A 44 5.68 -0.54 2.98
N VAL A 45 5.34 0.56 3.67
CA VAL A 45 5.83 1.89 3.30
C VAL A 45 7.28 2.10 3.72
N ARG A 46 7.65 1.69 4.94
CA ARG A 46 8.94 2.03 5.55
C ARG A 46 9.83 0.85 5.91
N GLY A 47 9.34 -0.37 5.70
CA GLY A 47 10.05 -1.59 6.09
C GLY A 47 9.77 -2.02 7.53
N PRO A 48 10.54 -2.97 8.06
CA PRO A 48 10.30 -3.57 9.36
C PRO A 48 10.25 -2.56 10.50
N ILE A 49 9.29 -2.74 11.42
CA ILE A 49 9.00 -1.81 12.52
C ILE A 49 9.65 -2.34 13.81
N GLY A 50 10.40 -1.48 14.49
CA GLY A 50 10.93 -1.76 15.83
C GLY A 50 9.83 -1.72 16.91
N ASN A 51 9.98 -2.57 17.93
CA ASN A 51 8.96 -2.79 18.97
C ASN A 51 8.49 -1.51 19.69
N VAL A 52 9.36 -0.50 19.85
CA VAL A 52 9.05 0.75 20.56
C VAL A 52 7.99 1.59 19.84
N ARG A 53 7.91 1.49 18.51
CA ARG A 53 6.99 2.29 17.69
C ARG A 53 5.62 1.65 17.49
N LEU A 54 5.45 0.37 17.82
CA LEU A 54 4.23 -0.39 17.53
C LEU A 54 2.96 0.25 18.10
N PRO A 55 2.89 0.65 19.40
CA PRO A 55 1.69 1.26 19.95
C PRO A 55 1.28 2.54 19.21
N SER A 56 2.26 3.42 18.96
CA SER A 56 2.04 4.70 18.29
C SER A 56 1.51 4.53 16.86
N ILE A 57 2.09 3.59 16.10
CA ILE A 57 1.64 3.29 14.72
C ILE A 57 0.25 2.67 14.71
N ALA A 58 -0.04 1.79 15.66
CA ALA A 58 -1.37 1.21 15.84
C ALA A 58 -2.43 2.23 16.32
N GLY A 59 -2.00 3.45 16.71
CA GLY A 59 -2.88 4.49 17.25
C GLY A 59 -3.44 4.15 18.63
N LEU A 60 -2.64 3.48 19.46
CA LEU A 60 -3.03 2.96 20.77
C LEU A 60 -2.16 3.54 21.89
N THR A 61 -2.71 3.58 23.10
CA THR A 61 -1.93 3.78 24.32
C THR A 61 -1.01 2.57 24.57
N LYS A 62 -0.06 2.70 25.48
CA LYS A 62 0.80 1.56 25.86
C LYS A 62 -0.01 0.44 26.52
N GLU A 63 -0.98 0.82 27.31
CA GLU A 63 -1.87 -0.06 28.06
C GLU A 63 -2.76 -0.86 27.09
N ASP A 64 -3.44 -0.19 26.16
CA ASP A 64 -4.28 -0.84 25.14
C ASP A 64 -3.45 -1.75 24.24
N TRP A 65 -2.23 -1.33 23.87
CA TRP A 65 -1.31 -2.17 23.11
C TRP A 65 -0.94 -3.45 23.87
N GLN A 66 -0.69 -3.40 25.18
CA GLN A 66 -0.36 -4.60 25.94
C GLN A 66 -1.52 -5.61 25.95
N ALA A 67 -2.76 -5.15 25.91
CA ALA A 67 -3.94 -6.01 25.86
C ALA A 67 -4.01 -6.81 24.53
N ILE A 68 -3.76 -6.18 23.38
CA ILE A 68 -3.91 -6.80 22.05
C ILE A 68 -2.60 -7.40 21.50
N LYS A 69 -1.48 -7.05 22.08
CA LYS A 69 -0.14 -7.49 21.64
C LYS A 69 -0.01 -9.01 21.47
N PRO A 70 -0.54 -9.87 22.37
CA PRO A 70 -0.44 -11.31 22.21
C PRO A 70 -1.05 -11.84 20.92
N SER A 71 -2.15 -11.24 20.46
CA SER A 71 -2.84 -11.64 19.21
C SER A 71 -2.17 -11.03 17.97
N VAL A 72 -1.80 -9.75 18.03
CA VAL A 72 -1.35 -8.98 16.85
C VAL A 72 0.14 -9.20 16.53
N LEU A 73 1.01 -9.25 17.54
CA LEU A 73 2.45 -9.27 17.32
C LEU A 73 2.97 -10.54 16.60
N PRO A 74 2.48 -11.75 16.86
CA PRO A 74 2.89 -12.94 16.12
C PRO A 74 2.58 -12.83 14.62
N LEU A 75 1.39 -12.31 14.27
CA LEU A 75 0.95 -12.13 12.88
C LEU A 75 1.82 -11.09 12.16
N LEU A 76 2.09 -9.96 12.79
CA LEU A 76 3.01 -8.96 12.26
C LEU A 76 4.40 -9.54 12.01
N ARG A 77 4.95 -10.29 12.96
CA ARG A 77 6.28 -10.90 12.83
C ARG A 77 6.35 -11.94 11.72
N SER A 78 5.29 -12.71 11.51
CA SER A 78 5.18 -13.65 10.39
C SER A 78 5.15 -12.93 9.04
N ALA A 79 4.46 -11.79 8.96
CA ALA A 79 4.31 -11.03 7.70
C ALA A 79 5.56 -10.22 7.33
N GLN A 80 6.31 -9.67 8.27
CA GLN A 80 7.44 -8.76 8.02
C GLN A 80 8.51 -9.32 7.05
N PRO A 81 9.01 -10.56 7.18
CA PRO A 81 10.00 -11.12 6.24
C PRO A 81 9.47 -11.22 4.81
N ARG A 82 8.19 -11.60 4.66
CA ARG A 82 7.53 -11.72 3.36
C ARG A 82 7.38 -10.35 2.69
N ILE A 83 6.99 -9.33 3.46
CA ILE A 83 6.92 -7.95 2.98
C ILE A 83 8.32 -7.46 2.56
N ALA A 84 9.35 -7.74 3.33
CA ALA A 84 10.72 -7.35 3.02
C ALA A 84 11.20 -7.95 1.69
N GLU A 85 10.91 -9.22 1.41
CA GLU A 85 11.26 -9.86 0.13
C GLU A 85 10.46 -9.26 -1.03
N SER A 86 9.17 -9.01 -0.85
CA SER A 86 8.34 -8.33 -1.84
C SER A 86 8.85 -6.91 -2.17
N LEU A 87 9.26 -6.14 -1.16
CA LEU A 87 9.85 -4.82 -1.35
C LEU A 87 11.18 -4.88 -2.13
N LYS A 88 11.99 -5.90 -1.88
CA LYS A 88 13.22 -6.14 -2.64
C LYS A 88 12.92 -6.45 -4.12
N HIS A 89 11.92 -7.29 -4.38
CA HIS A 89 11.45 -7.58 -5.73
C HIS A 89 10.96 -6.31 -6.44
N ILE A 90 10.11 -5.50 -5.80
CA ILE A 90 9.61 -4.24 -6.36
C ILE A 90 10.76 -3.30 -6.74
N ARG A 91 11.78 -3.15 -5.87
CA ARG A 91 12.95 -2.29 -6.12
C ARG A 91 13.79 -2.76 -7.31
N ALA A 92 13.79 -4.06 -7.63
CA ALA A 92 14.49 -4.56 -8.82
C ALA A 92 13.93 -3.99 -10.13
N PHE A 93 12.73 -3.40 -10.11
CA PHE A 93 12.10 -2.71 -11.23
C PHE A 93 12.19 -1.18 -11.17
N ASP A 94 13.01 -0.58 -10.28
CA ASP A 94 13.14 0.87 -10.23
C ASP A 94 13.57 1.43 -11.58
N GLY A 95 12.93 2.54 -12.00
CA GLY A 95 13.09 3.13 -13.33
C GLY A 95 12.35 2.39 -14.46
N ARG A 96 11.69 1.27 -14.19
CA ARG A 96 10.90 0.48 -15.17
C ARG A 96 9.50 0.22 -14.64
N ARG A 97 8.57 -0.08 -15.54
CA ARG A 97 7.22 -0.51 -15.15
C ARG A 97 7.26 -1.87 -14.47
N LEU A 98 6.52 -2.00 -13.37
CA LEU A 98 6.23 -3.31 -12.78
C LEU A 98 5.42 -4.18 -13.76
N PRO A 99 5.55 -5.52 -13.69
CA PRO A 99 4.61 -6.44 -14.32
C PRO A 99 3.16 -6.09 -13.92
N PRO A 100 2.16 -6.34 -14.79
CA PRO A 100 0.77 -5.94 -14.52
C PRO A 100 0.21 -6.47 -13.19
N ASP A 101 0.51 -7.73 -12.83
CA ASP A 101 0.03 -8.36 -11.59
C ASP A 101 0.65 -7.69 -10.37
N ASP A 102 1.96 -7.44 -10.41
CA ASP A 102 2.70 -6.73 -9.37
C ASP A 102 2.17 -5.31 -9.20
N TRP A 103 1.94 -4.62 -10.32
CA TRP A 103 1.37 -3.27 -10.31
C TRP A 103 -0.03 -3.24 -9.70
N HIS A 104 -0.86 -4.24 -9.99
CA HIS A 104 -2.20 -4.33 -9.42
C HIS A 104 -2.15 -4.36 -7.89
N ILE A 105 -1.27 -5.19 -7.33
CA ILE A 105 -1.10 -5.34 -5.88
C ILE A 105 -0.54 -4.05 -5.26
N VAL A 106 0.55 -3.54 -5.81
CA VAL A 106 1.18 -2.29 -5.33
C VAL A 106 0.18 -1.13 -5.36
N ARG A 107 -0.57 -1.00 -6.45
CA ARG A 107 -1.61 0.01 -6.59
C ARG A 107 -2.69 -0.15 -5.52
N SER A 108 -3.18 -1.36 -5.25
CA SER A 108 -4.23 -1.57 -4.24
C SER A 108 -3.78 -1.14 -2.84
N ILE A 109 -2.55 -1.46 -2.45
CA ILE A 109 -1.94 -1.04 -1.18
C ILE A 109 -1.81 0.49 -1.10
N VAL A 110 -1.41 1.14 -2.21
CA VAL A 110 -1.30 2.61 -2.27
C VAL A 110 -2.68 3.26 -2.11
N LEU A 111 -3.70 2.76 -2.80
CA LEU A 111 -5.07 3.28 -2.69
C LEU A 111 -5.59 3.14 -1.26
N GLU A 112 -5.37 2.00 -0.63
CA GLU A 112 -5.75 1.76 0.76
C GLU A 112 -5.03 2.69 1.74
N ARG A 113 -3.71 2.83 1.61
CA ARG A 113 -2.90 3.74 2.43
C ARG A 113 -3.42 5.17 2.38
N ASP A 114 -3.84 5.62 1.21
CA ASP A 114 -4.30 6.98 0.96
C ASP A 114 -5.81 7.14 1.20
N GLY A 115 -6.48 6.14 1.78
CA GLY A 115 -7.89 6.18 2.16
C GLY A 115 -8.84 6.27 0.96
N TYR A 116 -8.45 5.71 -0.19
CA TYR A 116 -9.21 5.74 -1.44
C TYR A 116 -9.58 7.16 -1.87
N ALA A 117 -8.68 8.11 -1.66
CA ALA A 117 -8.86 9.50 -2.07
C ALA A 117 -7.63 10.01 -2.84
N CYS A 118 -7.85 10.83 -3.85
CA CYS A 118 -6.78 11.49 -4.59
C CYS A 118 -5.97 12.40 -3.65
N THR A 119 -4.69 12.15 -3.51
CA THR A 119 -3.80 12.93 -2.64
C THR A 119 -3.62 14.38 -3.12
N TYR A 120 -3.95 14.64 -4.39
CA TYR A 120 -3.81 15.97 -5.00
C TYR A 120 -5.07 16.84 -4.86
N CYS A 121 -6.27 16.27 -4.99
CA CYS A 121 -7.53 17.04 -4.97
C CYS A 121 -8.61 16.49 -4.05
N GLY A 122 -8.40 15.31 -3.43
CA GLY A 122 -9.34 14.68 -2.53
C GLY A 122 -10.54 14.00 -3.20
N ALA A 123 -10.57 13.86 -4.54
CA ALA A 123 -11.63 13.11 -5.23
C ALA A 123 -11.50 11.61 -4.95
N ASP A 124 -12.64 10.91 -4.89
CA ASP A 124 -12.77 9.49 -4.56
C ASP A 124 -13.14 8.60 -5.77
N LYS A 125 -13.21 9.19 -6.97
CA LYS A 125 -13.58 8.49 -8.21
C LYS A 125 -12.41 8.39 -9.19
N GLN A 126 -12.43 7.35 -10.04
CA GLN A 126 -11.43 7.13 -11.09
C GLN A 126 -9.99 7.18 -10.56
N LEU A 127 -9.76 6.48 -9.45
CA LEU A 127 -8.48 6.45 -8.78
C LEU A 127 -7.47 5.56 -9.51
N GLU A 128 -6.26 6.07 -9.65
CA GLU A 128 -5.09 5.43 -10.25
C GLU A 128 -3.89 5.54 -9.31
N GLY A 129 -2.90 4.67 -9.47
CA GLY A 129 -1.59 4.86 -8.84
C GLY A 129 -0.73 5.78 -9.70
N ASP A 130 -0.17 6.82 -9.10
CA ASP A 130 0.74 7.78 -9.74
C ASP A 130 2.13 7.69 -9.14
N HIS A 131 3.16 7.78 -9.99
CA HIS A 131 4.53 7.98 -9.54
C HIS A 131 4.79 9.47 -9.31
N VAL A 132 5.01 9.88 -8.06
CA VAL A 132 5.28 11.28 -7.66
C VAL A 132 6.44 11.85 -8.47
N VAL A 133 7.56 11.13 -8.53
CA VAL A 133 8.62 11.28 -9.53
C VAL A 133 8.37 10.24 -10.62
N PRO A 134 8.10 10.64 -11.86
CA PRO A 134 7.80 9.71 -12.95
C PRO A 134 8.94 8.72 -13.23
N LEU A 135 8.59 7.49 -13.62
CA LEU A 135 9.57 6.47 -14.01
C LEU A 135 10.51 6.95 -15.13
N SER A 136 10.00 7.73 -16.09
CA SER A 136 10.80 8.35 -17.18
C SER A 136 11.85 9.34 -16.69
N ARG A 137 11.78 9.72 -15.42
CA ARG A 137 12.71 10.64 -14.74
C ARG A 137 13.49 9.94 -13.61
N GLY A 138 13.58 8.63 -13.65
CA GLY A 138 14.30 7.83 -12.65
C GLY A 138 13.54 7.59 -11.34
N GLY A 139 12.21 7.82 -11.32
CA GLY A 139 11.38 7.52 -10.16
C GLY A 139 11.38 6.03 -9.83
N SER A 140 11.26 5.70 -8.54
CA SER A 140 11.19 4.33 -8.05
C SER A 140 9.77 3.80 -7.99
N ASN A 141 9.62 2.48 -7.90
CA ASN A 141 8.34 1.82 -7.61
C ASN A 141 8.04 1.71 -6.10
N THR A 142 8.86 2.30 -5.25
CA THR A 142 8.68 2.26 -3.80
C THR A 142 7.41 3.01 -3.37
N PHE A 143 6.79 2.56 -2.30
CA PHE A 143 5.55 3.14 -1.78
C PHE A 143 5.69 4.63 -1.41
N THR A 144 6.89 5.10 -1.08
CA THR A 144 7.19 6.52 -0.82
C THR A 144 7.15 7.39 -2.07
N ASN A 145 7.36 6.80 -3.25
CA ASN A 145 7.27 7.49 -4.55
C ASN A 145 5.91 7.27 -5.24
N LEU A 146 4.98 6.57 -4.61
CA LEU A 146 3.65 6.30 -5.16
C LEU A 146 2.59 7.08 -4.41
N ALA A 147 1.58 7.56 -5.12
CA ALA A 147 0.44 8.29 -4.57
C ALA A 147 -0.85 7.88 -5.28
N THR A 148 -1.97 7.93 -4.57
CA THR A 148 -3.28 7.83 -5.18
C THR A 148 -3.62 9.12 -5.90
N ALA A 149 -3.91 9.04 -7.19
CA ALA A 149 -4.35 10.16 -8.01
C ALA A 149 -5.67 9.83 -8.70
N CYS A 150 -6.59 10.79 -8.81
CA CYS A 150 -7.68 10.63 -9.75
C CYS A 150 -7.18 10.81 -11.19
N ARG A 151 -7.83 10.14 -12.14
CA ARG A 151 -7.44 10.18 -13.56
C ARG A 151 -7.23 11.59 -14.11
N PRO A 152 -8.09 12.61 -13.83
CA PRO A 152 -7.86 13.98 -14.27
C PRO A 152 -6.57 14.59 -13.71
N CYS A 153 -6.26 14.40 -12.42
CA CYS A 153 -5.01 14.89 -11.83
C CYS A 153 -3.80 14.18 -12.41
N ASN A 154 -3.86 12.86 -12.55
CA ASN A 154 -2.77 12.05 -13.12
C ASN A 154 -2.44 12.46 -14.56
N LEU A 155 -3.46 12.61 -15.41
CA LEU A 155 -3.31 13.09 -16.79
C LEU A 155 -2.74 14.51 -16.86
N SER A 156 -3.21 15.43 -16.00
CA SER A 156 -2.72 16.80 -15.96
C SER A 156 -1.28 16.92 -15.48
N LYS A 157 -0.89 16.07 -14.52
CA LYS A 157 0.50 15.98 -14.04
C LYS A 157 1.42 15.42 -15.14
N GLY A 158 1.00 14.36 -15.80
CA GLY A 158 1.79 13.71 -16.85
C GLY A 158 3.19 13.32 -16.37
N SER A 159 4.23 13.66 -17.13
CA SER A 159 5.63 13.35 -16.82
C SER A 159 6.34 14.39 -15.94
N LYS A 160 5.61 15.29 -15.30
CA LYS A 160 6.16 16.25 -14.32
C LYS A 160 6.24 15.62 -12.95
N THR A 161 7.19 16.08 -12.12
CA THR A 161 7.12 15.80 -10.69
C THR A 161 5.93 16.55 -10.05
N ALA A 162 5.52 16.13 -8.86
CA ALA A 162 4.42 16.81 -8.16
C ALA A 162 4.77 18.28 -7.86
N GLU A 163 6.03 18.59 -7.60
CA GLU A 163 6.53 19.94 -7.35
C GLU A 163 6.47 20.81 -8.62
N GLU A 164 6.95 20.30 -9.76
CA GLU A 164 6.91 21.01 -11.06
C GLU A 164 5.48 21.23 -11.56
N TRP A 165 4.59 20.28 -11.29
CA TRP A 165 3.17 20.42 -11.64
C TRP A 165 2.49 21.50 -10.79
N GLY A 166 2.92 21.64 -9.51
CA GLY A 166 2.57 22.70 -8.58
C GLY A 166 1.11 22.66 -8.07
N PRO A 167 0.85 23.32 -6.94
CA PRO A 167 -0.48 23.32 -6.29
C PRO A 167 -1.53 24.10 -7.13
N HIS A 168 -1.11 25.02 -8.00
CA HIS A 168 -2.01 25.87 -8.79
C HIS A 168 -2.64 25.17 -9.99
N LYS A 169 -2.16 24.00 -10.37
CA LYS A 169 -2.70 23.18 -11.46
C LYS A 169 -3.58 22.03 -10.98
N ARG A 170 -3.84 21.94 -9.68
CA ARG A 170 -4.77 20.95 -9.13
C ARG A 170 -6.15 21.20 -9.71
N ILE A 171 -6.59 20.28 -10.55
CA ILE A 171 -7.92 20.35 -11.17
C ILE A 171 -8.94 20.19 -10.04
N ASN A 172 -9.96 21.05 -10.01
CA ASN A 172 -11.08 20.87 -9.08
C ASN A 172 -11.96 19.70 -9.57
N CYS A 173 -11.51 18.48 -9.24
CA CYS A 173 -12.16 17.26 -9.70
C CYS A 173 -13.49 16.97 -8.99
N ARG A 174 -13.76 17.65 -7.86
CA ARG A 174 -15.00 17.46 -7.10
C ARG A 174 -16.24 18.05 -7.81
N GLN A 175 -16.05 18.92 -8.80
CA GLN A 175 -17.15 19.58 -9.52
C GLN A 175 -17.49 18.92 -10.87
N ARG A 176 -16.81 17.82 -11.24
CA ARG A 176 -17.07 17.09 -12.50
C ARG A 176 -17.62 15.68 -12.22
N SER A 177 -18.68 15.63 -11.49
CA SER A 177 -19.50 14.40 -11.30
C SER A 177 -20.71 14.44 -12.21
#